data_c99bff46656b9cb7e0075ba51f1eb35a
#
_entry.id   c99bff46656b9cb7e0075ba51f1eb35a
#
_cell.length_a   1.000
_cell.length_b   1.000
_cell.length_c   1.000
_cell.angle_alpha   90.00
_cell.angle_beta   90.00
_cell.angle_gamma   90.00
#
_symmetry.space_group_name_H-M   'P 1'
#
loop_
_entity.id
_entity.type
_entity.pdbx_description
1 polymer ?
#
loop_
_entity_poly.entity_id
_entity_poly.type
_entity_poly.pdbx_seq_one_letter_code
_entity_poly.pdbx_strand_id
1 'polypeptide(L)'
;YAKKLEANALYTMGDIARCSLENEEMLYRLFGVNAELLIDHAWGYEPCTIAEIKAYKPENSSTSSGQVLQSPYPYKKALIVIKEMAELSALNLVEKGLVTDQLVLDIVYDVENLKYGGKYGGEIVSDRYGRLAPKPAHGTANLGRYSSSTREITDKTVELFERIADKG
;
A
#
# COMPACT_ATOMS: atom_id res chain seq x y z
N TYR A 1 15.11 -5.61 4.46
CA TYR A 1 16.53 -5.31 4.69
C TYR A 1 17.16 -6.35 5.61
N ALA A 2 16.70 -6.53 6.88
CA ALA A 2 17.33 -7.39 7.89
C ALA A 2 17.70 -8.79 7.37
N LYS A 3 16.75 -9.56 6.83
CA LYS A 3 17.03 -10.90 6.30
C LYS A 3 18.15 -10.95 5.25
N LYS A 4 18.28 -9.92 4.39
CA LYS A 4 19.34 -9.85 3.40
C LYS A 4 20.71 -9.56 4.05
N LEU A 5 20.73 -8.71 5.08
CA LEU A 5 21.92 -8.39 5.85
C LEU A 5 22.41 -9.59 6.63
N GLU A 6 21.52 -10.23 7.39
CA GLU A 6 21.79 -11.44 8.17
C GLU A 6 22.36 -12.59 7.31
N ALA A 7 21.81 -12.77 6.10
CA ALA A 7 22.29 -13.77 5.14
C ALA A 7 23.74 -13.49 4.65
N ASN A 8 24.22 -12.26 4.85
CA ASN A 8 25.60 -11.85 4.54
C ASN A 8 26.44 -11.56 5.80
N ALA A 9 26.02 -12.11 6.94
CA ALA A 9 26.68 -11.96 8.25
C ALA A 9 26.82 -10.51 8.74
N LEU A 10 25.92 -9.62 8.31
CA LEU A 10 25.85 -8.22 8.76
C LEU A 10 24.69 -8.09 9.77
N TYR A 11 25.01 -8.06 11.05
CA TYR A 11 24.02 -8.08 12.14
C TYR A 11 23.83 -6.74 12.81
N THR A 12 24.79 -5.83 12.68
CA THR A 12 24.79 -4.51 13.32
C THR A 12 25.08 -3.39 12.32
N MET A 13 24.73 -2.16 12.67
CA MET A 13 25.12 -0.98 11.88
C MET A 13 26.64 -0.85 11.77
N GLY A 14 27.39 -1.24 12.81
CA GLY A 14 28.84 -1.29 12.76
C GLY A 14 29.39 -2.31 11.75
N ASP A 15 28.70 -3.42 11.50
CA ASP A 15 29.09 -4.38 10.47
C ASP A 15 28.87 -3.77 9.08
N ILE A 16 27.78 -3.04 8.89
CA ILE A 16 27.47 -2.33 7.64
C ILE A 16 28.52 -1.25 7.38
N ALA A 17 28.85 -0.46 8.40
CA ALA A 17 29.88 0.58 8.29
C ALA A 17 31.26 0.01 7.92
N ARG A 18 31.66 -1.12 8.52
CA ARG A 18 32.92 -1.80 8.12
C ARG A 18 32.83 -2.37 6.70
N CYS A 19 31.71 -3.01 6.39
CA CYS A 19 31.49 -3.56 5.05
C CYS A 19 31.53 -2.48 3.97
N SER A 20 31.09 -1.26 4.25
CA SER A 20 31.17 -0.16 3.29
C SER A 20 32.60 0.26 2.94
N LEU A 21 33.57 0.00 3.83
CA LEU A 21 34.98 0.26 3.55
C LEU A 21 35.68 -0.88 2.77
N GLU A 22 35.24 -2.11 3.00
CA GLU A 22 35.88 -3.31 2.47
C GLU A 22 35.23 -3.84 1.21
N ASN A 23 33.87 -3.74 1.10
CA ASN A 23 33.09 -4.31 0.03
C ASN A 23 31.75 -3.55 -0.17
N GLU A 24 31.82 -2.27 -0.45
CA GLU A 24 30.67 -1.40 -0.70
C GLU A 24 29.78 -1.92 -1.84
N GLU A 25 30.40 -2.47 -2.90
CA GLU A 25 29.68 -3.00 -4.06
C GLU A 25 28.67 -4.10 -3.67
N MET A 26 28.96 -4.88 -2.64
CA MET A 26 28.02 -5.88 -2.14
C MET A 26 26.75 -5.22 -1.61
N LEU A 27 26.86 -4.11 -0.89
CA LEU A 27 25.70 -3.36 -0.37
C LEU A 27 24.87 -2.80 -1.52
N TYR A 28 25.50 -2.24 -2.55
CA TYR A 28 24.79 -1.76 -3.75
C TYR A 28 24.11 -2.88 -4.53
N ARG A 29 24.71 -4.06 -4.64
CA ARG A 29 24.04 -5.22 -5.25
C ARG A 29 22.80 -5.69 -4.47
N LEU A 30 22.81 -5.59 -3.14
CA LEU A 30 21.72 -6.01 -2.29
C LEU A 30 20.56 -4.99 -2.25
N PHE A 31 20.86 -3.69 -2.29
CA PHE A 31 19.91 -2.62 -1.96
C PHE A 31 19.79 -1.54 -3.03
N GLY A 32 20.61 -1.57 -4.08
CA GLY A 32 20.65 -0.53 -5.11
C GLY A 32 21.02 0.82 -4.51
N VAL A 33 20.43 1.88 -5.00
CA VAL A 33 20.66 3.26 -4.52
C VAL A 33 20.36 3.46 -3.03
N ASN A 34 19.52 2.60 -2.44
CA ASN A 34 19.25 2.68 -1.01
C ASN A 34 20.43 2.23 -0.13
N ALA A 35 21.50 1.68 -0.73
CA ALA A 35 22.73 1.37 -0.01
C ALA A 35 23.40 2.63 0.53
N GLU A 36 23.33 3.75 -0.20
CA GLU A 36 23.89 5.04 0.22
C GLU A 36 23.31 5.48 1.58
N LEU A 37 21.99 5.56 1.68
CA LEU A 37 21.31 5.91 2.94
C LEU A 37 21.63 4.93 4.08
N LEU A 38 21.72 3.64 3.74
CA LEU A 38 22.04 2.61 4.74
C LEU A 38 23.48 2.77 5.27
N ILE A 39 24.44 3.12 4.40
CA ILE A 39 25.84 3.38 4.75
C ILE A 39 25.93 4.66 5.58
N ASP A 40 25.30 5.74 5.15
CA ASP A 40 25.30 7.02 5.86
C ASP A 40 24.77 6.84 7.29
N HIS A 41 23.61 6.19 7.44
CA HIS A 41 23.05 5.90 8.75
C HIS A 41 23.95 4.96 9.58
N ALA A 42 24.67 4.03 8.95
CA ALA A 42 25.60 3.15 9.65
C ALA A 42 26.80 3.93 10.22
N TRP A 43 27.18 5.03 9.58
CA TRP A 43 28.19 5.97 10.06
C TRP A 43 27.64 7.05 10.98
N GLY A 44 26.31 7.04 11.24
CA GLY A 44 25.64 8.03 12.08
C GLY A 44 25.37 9.36 11.38
N TYR A 45 25.41 9.37 10.05
CA TYR A 45 25.10 10.55 9.25
C TYR A 45 23.65 10.50 8.77
N GLU A 46 22.88 11.57 9.01
CA GLU A 46 21.53 11.76 8.50
C GLU A 46 21.54 12.98 7.56
N PRO A 47 21.49 12.73 6.24
CA PRO A 47 21.57 13.82 5.26
C PRO A 47 20.30 14.67 5.20
N CYS A 48 19.15 14.15 5.69
CA CYS A 48 17.88 14.82 5.59
C CYS A 48 17.52 15.55 6.88
N THR A 49 17.39 16.85 6.81
CA THR A 49 16.95 17.70 7.93
C THR A 49 15.44 17.84 7.99
N ILE A 50 14.90 18.19 9.17
CA ILE A 50 13.46 18.51 9.34
C ILE A 50 13.05 19.69 8.44
N ALA A 51 13.92 20.64 8.18
CA ALA A 51 13.64 21.75 7.28
C ALA A 51 13.45 21.29 5.84
N GLU A 52 14.29 20.37 5.35
CA GLU A 52 14.19 19.77 4.02
C GLU A 52 12.94 18.92 3.89
N ILE A 53 12.60 18.11 4.91
CA ILE A 53 11.34 17.33 4.93
C ILE A 53 10.13 18.25 4.79
N LYS A 54 10.11 19.39 5.52
CA LYS A 54 9.02 20.36 5.44
C LYS A 54 8.97 21.11 4.12
N ALA A 55 10.11 21.34 3.49
CA ALA A 55 10.21 22.02 2.20
C ALA A 55 9.93 21.09 1.01
N TYR A 56 10.00 19.77 1.21
CA TYR A 56 9.78 18.79 0.16
C TYR A 56 8.35 18.87 -0.39
N LYS A 57 8.26 18.99 -1.70
CA LYS A 57 7.01 18.94 -2.45
C LYS A 57 7.06 17.70 -3.36
N PRO A 58 6.24 16.67 -3.11
CA PRO A 58 6.22 15.49 -3.97
C PRO A 58 5.73 15.87 -5.38
N GLU A 59 6.31 15.27 -6.39
CA GLU A 59 5.86 15.43 -7.78
C GLU A 59 4.47 14.85 -7.98
N ASN A 60 4.18 13.74 -7.30
CA ASN A 60 2.87 13.10 -7.30
C ASN A 60 2.35 13.02 -5.87
N SER A 61 1.09 13.29 -5.69
CA SER A 61 0.40 13.14 -4.42
C SER A 61 -0.74 12.14 -4.54
N SER A 62 -0.98 11.38 -3.48
CA SER A 62 -2.14 10.52 -3.36
C SER A 62 -2.92 10.87 -2.10
N THR A 63 -4.23 10.71 -2.15
CA THR A 63 -5.09 10.74 -0.96
C THR A 63 -5.72 9.38 -0.79
N SER A 64 -5.82 8.91 0.44
CA SER A 64 -6.42 7.62 0.75
C SER A 64 -7.41 7.76 1.88
N SER A 65 -8.44 6.93 1.84
CA SER A 65 -9.37 6.71 2.94
C SER A 65 -9.54 5.23 3.15
N GLY A 66 -9.79 4.81 4.38
CA GLY A 66 -10.03 3.42 4.71
C GLY A 66 -11.15 3.29 5.73
N GLN A 67 -11.95 2.24 5.60
CA GLN A 67 -13.01 1.92 6.54
C GLN A 67 -12.88 0.48 7.00
N VAL A 68 -12.76 0.30 8.32
CA VAL A 68 -12.85 -1.01 8.95
C VAL A 68 -14.29 -1.21 9.37
N LEU A 69 -14.91 -2.28 8.88
CA LEU A 69 -16.29 -2.62 9.19
C LEU A 69 -16.35 -3.36 10.54
N GLN A 70 -17.44 -3.16 11.30
CA GLN A 70 -17.64 -3.81 12.60
C GLN A 70 -17.90 -5.33 12.48
N SER A 71 -18.35 -5.78 11.31
CA SER A 71 -18.60 -7.17 10.99
C SER A 71 -18.41 -7.39 9.50
N PRO A 72 -18.23 -8.64 9.04
CA PRO A 72 -18.16 -8.94 7.61
C PRO A 72 -19.44 -8.52 6.90
N TYR A 73 -19.30 -7.79 5.78
CA TYR A 73 -20.41 -7.38 4.96
C TYR A 73 -20.52 -8.25 3.71
N PRO A 74 -21.72 -8.73 3.36
CA PRO A 74 -21.93 -9.40 2.09
C PRO A 74 -21.72 -8.41 0.92
N TYR A 75 -21.41 -8.93 -0.26
CA TYR A 75 -21.09 -8.18 -1.47
C TYR A 75 -21.98 -6.94 -1.71
N LYS A 76 -23.31 -7.11 -1.63
CA LYS A 76 -24.29 -6.01 -1.85
C LYS A 76 -24.13 -4.87 -0.85
N LYS A 77 -23.86 -5.17 0.42
CA LYS A 77 -23.64 -4.15 1.45
C LYS A 77 -22.27 -3.48 1.27
N ALA A 78 -21.22 -4.27 0.95
CA ALA A 78 -19.91 -3.73 0.67
C ALA A 78 -19.93 -2.77 -0.52
N LEU A 79 -20.73 -3.05 -1.55
CA LEU A 79 -20.92 -2.16 -2.69
C LEU A 79 -21.48 -0.79 -2.30
N ILE A 80 -22.40 -0.74 -1.32
CA ILE A 80 -22.95 0.54 -0.81
C ILE A 80 -21.85 1.32 -0.12
N VAL A 81 -21.09 0.68 0.76
CA VAL A 81 -19.96 1.32 1.47
C VAL A 81 -18.92 1.88 0.48
N ILE A 82 -18.60 1.12 -0.57
CA ILE A 82 -17.66 1.57 -1.60
C ILE A 82 -18.17 2.80 -2.35
N LYS A 83 -19.46 2.88 -2.64
CA LYS A 83 -20.07 4.08 -3.23
C LYS A 83 -19.94 5.29 -2.32
N GLU A 84 -20.29 5.15 -1.06
CA GLU A 84 -20.16 6.23 -0.06
C GLU A 84 -18.69 6.70 0.06
N MET A 85 -17.73 5.76 0.13
CA MET A 85 -16.30 6.09 0.20
C MET A 85 -15.82 6.82 -1.06
N ALA A 86 -16.29 6.41 -2.24
CA ALA A 86 -15.96 7.07 -3.50
C ALA A 86 -16.52 8.50 -3.55
N GLU A 87 -17.77 8.69 -3.13
CA GLU A 87 -18.40 10.02 -3.05
C GLU A 87 -17.66 10.94 -2.09
N LEU A 88 -17.34 10.46 -0.88
CA LEU A 88 -16.57 11.23 0.10
C LEU A 88 -15.16 11.57 -0.41
N SER A 89 -14.51 10.64 -1.10
CA SER A 89 -13.20 10.88 -1.71
C SER A 89 -13.26 11.94 -2.81
N ALA A 90 -14.29 11.91 -3.64
CA ALA A 90 -14.53 12.91 -4.67
C ALA A 90 -14.79 14.31 -4.07
N LEU A 91 -15.62 14.38 -3.01
CA LEU A 91 -15.85 15.63 -2.29
C LEU A 91 -14.56 16.20 -1.69
N ASN A 92 -13.72 15.36 -1.11
CA ASN A 92 -12.42 15.76 -0.57
C ASN A 92 -11.49 16.33 -1.68
N LEU A 93 -11.50 15.75 -2.87
CA LEU A 93 -10.75 16.31 -4.01
C LEU A 93 -11.27 17.70 -4.40
N VAL A 94 -12.60 17.87 -4.48
CA VAL A 94 -13.21 19.16 -4.79
C VAL A 94 -12.89 20.21 -3.72
N GLU A 95 -13.01 19.86 -2.45
CA GLU A 95 -12.69 20.74 -1.32
C GLU A 95 -11.24 21.25 -1.37
N LYS A 96 -10.32 20.36 -1.76
CA LYS A 96 -8.89 20.69 -1.87
C LYS A 96 -8.49 21.29 -3.21
N GLY A 97 -9.41 21.43 -4.17
CA GLY A 97 -9.10 21.89 -5.52
C GLY A 97 -8.21 20.92 -6.30
N LEU A 98 -8.32 19.63 -6.02
CA LEU A 98 -7.51 18.56 -6.62
C LEU A 98 -8.32 17.74 -7.63
N VAL A 99 -7.59 17.08 -8.51
CA VAL A 99 -8.14 16.13 -9.49
C VAL A 99 -7.30 14.84 -9.46
N THR A 100 -7.90 13.75 -9.92
CA THR A 100 -7.19 12.46 -10.08
C THR A 100 -7.49 11.87 -11.46
N ASP A 101 -6.57 11.08 -11.96
CA ASP A 101 -6.74 10.25 -13.17
C ASP A 101 -6.70 8.76 -12.84
N GLN A 102 -6.31 8.39 -11.60
CA GLN A 102 -6.15 7.00 -11.18
C GLN A 102 -6.86 6.73 -9.86
N LEU A 103 -7.48 5.55 -9.79
CA LEU A 103 -8.11 5.00 -8.58
C LEU A 103 -7.42 3.69 -8.20
N VAL A 104 -7.26 3.50 -6.90
CA VAL A 104 -6.76 2.25 -6.32
C VAL A 104 -7.78 1.77 -5.30
N LEU A 105 -8.08 0.49 -5.32
CA LEU A 105 -9.00 -0.14 -4.38
C LEU A 105 -8.36 -1.40 -3.79
N ASP A 106 -8.35 -1.45 -2.47
CA ASP A 106 -7.96 -2.61 -1.68
C ASP A 106 -9.16 -3.12 -0.88
N ILE A 107 -9.41 -4.43 -0.96
CA ILE A 107 -10.49 -5.11 -0.23
C ILE A 107 -9.86 -6.19 0.64
N VAL A 108 -10.05 -6.08 1.94
CA VAL A 108 -9.61 -7.10 2.89
C VAL A 108 -10.82 -7.92 3.31
N TYR A 109 -10.71 -9.24 3.14
CA TYR A 109 -11.76 -10.17 3.51
C TYR A 109 -11.57 -10.67 4.94
N ASP A 110 -12.69 -10.87 5.64
CA ASP A 110 -12.65 -11.38 7.01
C ASP A 110 -12.19 -12.85 7.05
N VAL A 111 -11.42 -13.19 8.07
CA VAL A 111 -10.96 -14.56 8.34
C VAL A 111 -12.13 -15.52 8.65
N GLU A 112 -13.29 -15.02 9.02
CA GLU A 112 -14.49 -15.83 9.23
C GLU A 112 -14.91 -16.56 7.95
N ASN A 113 -14.61 -16.03 6.75
CA ASN A 113 -14.83 -16.71 5.48
C ASN A 113 -14.15 -18.09 5.42
N LEU A 114 -13.10 -18.32 6.24
CA LEU A 114 -12.41 -19.61 6.34
C LEU A 114 -13.05 -20.56 7.36
N LYS A 115 -13.91 -20.05 8.27
CA LYS A 115 -14.45 -20.82 9.41
C LYS A 115 -15.80 -21.46 9.11
N TYR A 116 -16.63 -20.82 8.33
CA TYR A 116 -17.98 -21.29 8.05
C TYR A 116 -17.99 -22.34 6.94
N GLY A 117 -17.60 -23.60 7.25
CA GLY A 117 -17.91 -24.86 6.53
C GLY A 117 -18.13 -24.85 5.00
N GLY A 118 -18.17 -23.69 4.42
CA GLY A 118 -18.16 -23.44 2.99
C GLY A 118 -16.73 -23.52 2.48
N LYS A 119 -16.53 -24.18 1.37
CA LYS A 119 -15.23 -24.15 0.70
C LYS A 119 -15.02 -22.72 0.20
N TYR A 120 -14.24 -21.92 0.95
CA TYR A 120 -13.76 -20.65 0.41
C TYR A 120 -13.06 -20.92 -0.92
N GLY A 121 -13.62 -20.40 -2.00
CA GLY A 121 -13.13 -20.65 -3.36
C GLY A 121 -11.94 -19.78 -3.77
N GLY A 122 -11.59 -18.79 -2.95
CA GLY A 122 -10.49 -17.86 -3.22
C GLY A 122 -9.13 -18.37 -2.74
N GLU A 123 -8.10 -17.62 -3.05
CA GLU A 123 -6.72 -17.88 -2.61
C GLU A 123 -6.56 -17.56 -1.12
N ILE A 124 -5.88 -18.46 -0.39
CA ILE A 124 -5.57 -18.28 1.03
C ILE A 124 -4.07 -17.94 1.15
N VAL A 125 -3.76 -16.93 1.93
CA VAL A 125 -2.39 -16.46 2.18
C VAL A 125 -2.08 -16.47 3.67
N SER A 126 -0.80 -16.51 4.01
CA SER A 126 -0.35 -16.30 5.39
C SER A 126 -0.10 -14.82 5.62
N ASP A 127 -0.67 -14.26 6.68
CA ASP A 127 -0.43 -12.88 7.08
C ASP A 127 0.99 -12.72 7.71
N ARG A 128 1.34 -11.49 8.08
CA ARG A 128 2.63 -11.17 8.72
C ARG A 128 2.90 -11.97 10.00
N TYR A 129 1.86 -12.45 10.66
CA TYR A 129 1.94 -13.21 11.91
C TYR A 129 1.83 -14.73 11.70
N GLY A 130 1.85 -15.19 10.44
CA GLY A 130 1.72 -16.61 10.10
C GLY A 130 0.28 -17.16 10.17
N ARG A 131 -0.74 -16.30 10.30
CA ARG A 131 -2.15 -16.73 10.34
C ARG A 131 -2.69 -16.83 8.93
N LEU A 132 -3.48 -17.86 8.66
CA LEU A 132 -4.17 -18.00 7.38
C LEU A 132 -5.30 -16.98 7.26
N ALA A 133 -5.36 -16.30 6.13
CA ALA A 133 -6.39 -15.34 5.80
C ALA A 133 -6.74 -15.42 4.31
N PRO A 134 -7.96 -15.05 3.91
CA PRO A 134 -8.27 -14.84 2.51
C PRO A 134 -7.34 -13.80 1.90
N LYS A 135 -6.86 -14.03 0.68
CA LYS A 135 -6.01 -13.06 -0.02
C LYS A 135 -6.79 -11.76 -0.26
N PRO A 136 -6.27 -10.62 0.15
CA PRO A 136 -6.89 -9.33 -0.16
C PRO A 136 -6.99 -9.12 -1.67
N ALA A 137 -8.09 -8.53 -2.14
CA ALA A 137 -8.18 -8.09 -3.51
C ALA A 137 -7.60 -6.69 -3.66
N HIS A 138 -6.81 -6.49 -4.71
CA HIS A 138 -6.19 -5.23 -5.06
C HIS A 138 -6.44 -4.93 -6.53
N GLY A 139 -6.72 -3.68 -6.84
CA GLY A 139 -6.87 -3.26 -8.22
C GLY A 139 -6.70 -1.77 -8.42
N THR A 140 -6.38 -1.43 -9.66
CA THR A 140 -6.27 -0.05 -10.11
C THR A 140 -7.20 0.19 -11.30
N ALA A 141 -7.70 1.40 -11.43
CA ALA A 141 -8.45 1.86 -12.59
C ALA A 141 -7.99 3.26 -12.98
N ASN A 142 -7.90 3.50 -14.28
CA ASN A 142 -7.58 4.80 -14.84
C ASN A 142 -8.87 5.46 -15.36
N LEU A 143 -9.06 6.75 -15.05
CA LEU A 143 -10.19 7.54 -15.54
C LEU A 143 -9.99 8.00 -16.98
N GLY A 144 -8.77 7.91 -17.52
CA GLY A 144 -8.41 8.39 -18.87
C GLY A 144 -8.25 9.90 -18.98
N ARG A 145 -8.60 10.64 -17.94
CA ARG A 145 -8.42 12.08 -17.80
C ARG A 145 -8.41 12.49 -16.34
N TYR A 146 -7.85 13.65 -16.05
CA TYR A 146 -7.94 14.24 -14.71
C TYR A 146 -9.37 14.71 -14.42
N SER A 147 -9.94 14.25 -13.31
CA SER A 147 -11.31 14.57 -12.91
C SER A 147 -11.46 14.62 -11.39
N SER A 148 -12.41 15.42 -10.91
CA SER A 148 -12.95 15.39 -9.54
C SER A 148 -14.46 15.14 -9.56
N SER A 149 -15.00 14.70 -10.69
CA SER A 149 -16.43 14.42 -10.85
C SER A 149 -16.82 13.23 -9.96
N THR A 150 -17.70 13.48 -9.01
CA THR A 150 -18.25 12.44 -8.11
C THR A 150 -18.81 11.27 -8.92
N ARG A 151 -19.57 11.54 -9.96
CA ARG A 151 -20.17 10.51 -10.81
C ARG A 151 -19.10 9.64 -11.48
N GLU A 152 -18.11 10.25 -12.14
CA GLU A 152 -17.06 9.51 -12.84
C GLU A 152 -16.23 8.64 -11.88
N ILE A 153 -15.85 9.21 -10.72
CA ILE A 153 -15.09 8.52 -9.69
C ILE A 153 -15.92 7.36 -9.12
N THR A 154 -17.18 7.59 -8.78
CA THR A 154 -18.06 6.54 -8.21
C THR A 154 -18.34 5.44 -9.24
N ASP A 155 -18.70 5.77 -10.47
CA ASP A 155 -18.97 4.79 -11.52
C ASP A 155 -17.72 3.93 -11.78
N LYS A 156 -16.53 4.56 -11.86
CA LYS A 156 -15.28 3.83 -12.08
C LYS A 156 -14.83 3.00 -10.88
N THR A 157 -15.10 3.46 -9.68
CA THR A 157 -14.84 2.69 -8.45
C THR A 157 -15.73 1.46 -8.36
N VAL A 158 -17.02 1.59 -8.74
CA VAL A 158 -17.96 0.46 -8.81
C VAL A 158 -17.51 -0.57 -9.84
N GLU A 159 -17.14 -0.13 -11.05
CA GLU A 159 -16.59 -1.02 -12.09
C GLU A 159 -15.34 -1.76 -11.59
N LEU A 160 -14.45 -1.06 -10.90
CA LEU A 160 -13.25 -1.64 -10.31
C LEU A 160 -13.61 -2.68 -9.24
N PHE A 161 -14.52 -2.34 -8.32
CA PHE A 161 -15.00 -3.25 -7.29
C PHE A 161 -15.62 -4.52 -7.89
N GLU A 162 -16.51 -4.39 -8.88
CA GLU A 162 -17.16 -5.53 -9.55
C GLU A 162 -16.17 -6.46 -10.26
N ARG A 163 -15.03 -5.91 -10.70
CA ARG A 163 -13.96 -6.66 -11.37
C ARG A 163 -13.09 -7.45 -10.40
N ILE A 164 -12.78 -6.89 -9.21
CA ILE A 164 -11.80 -7.47 -8.30
C ILE A 164 -12.41 -8.16 -7.08
N ALA A 165 -13.65 -7.80 -6.68
CA ALA A 165 -14.27 -8.38 -5.51
C ALA A 165 -14.71 -9.82 -5.76
N ASP A 166 -14.41 -10.69 -4.81
CA ASP A 166 -15.00 -12.03 -4.76
C ASP A 166 -16.49 -11.91 -4.45
N LYS A 167 -17.31 -12.57 -5.21
CA LYS A 167 -18.79 -12.51 -5.08
C LYS A 167 -19.35 -13.56 -4.13
N GLY A 168 -18.48 -14.43 -3.58
CA GLY A 168 -18.82 -15.48 -2.63
C GLY A 168 -19.26 -16.77 -3.26
#